data_6710ce02c1603c656b4f3e5c2025260a
#
_entry.id   6710ce02c1603c656b4f3e5c2025260a
#
_cell.length_a   1.000
_cell.length_b   1.000
_cell.length_c   1.000
_cell.angle_alpha   90.00
_cell.angle_beta   90.00
_cell.angle_gamma   90.00
#
_symmetry.space_group_name_H-M   'P 1'
#
loop_
_entity.id
_entity.type
_entity.pdbx_description
1 polymer ?
#
loop_
_entity_poly.entity_id
_entity_poly.type
_entity_poly.pdbx_seq_one_letter_code
_entity_poly.pdbx_strand_id
1 'polypeptide(L)'
;MARPKPNLTPEEIKVRSAMWVKNWRDNNPEKQKLARKRAYNNRKLKAFKMIGEPKCANCGCDELDFLEFNHIDGGGCKEWRDSITYSSMADKLLTGKRKPEGLEILCRVCNALDFLNRKNIESSKKFKIIWQN
;
A
#
# COMPACT_ATOMS: atom_id res chain seq x y z
N MET A 1 -2.03 -44.94 17.62
CA MET A 1 -2.99 -45.09 16.51
C MET A 1 -3.39 -43.70 16.01
N ALA A 2 -3.20 -43.44 14.73
CA ALA A 2 -3.70 -42.20 14.12
C ALA A 2 -5.24 -42.21 14.09
N ARG A 3 -5.89 -41.15 14.56
CA ARG A 3 -7.35 -40.99 14.43
C ARG A 3 -7.73 -41.02 12.94
N PRO A 4 -8.73 -41.82 12.52
CA PRO A 4 -9.18 -41.82 11.15
C PRO A 4 -9.62 -40.42 10.79
N LYS A 5 -9.14 -39.89 9.65
CA LYS A 5 -9.58 -38.60 9.13
C LYS A 5 -11.05 -38.75 8.75
N PRO A 6 -11.94 -37.86 9.19
CA PRO A 6 -13.34 -37.90 8.79
C PRO A 6 -13.44 -37.71 7.26
N ASN A 7 -14.17 -38.59 6.60
CA ASN A 7 -14.53 -38.42 5.18
C ASN A 7 -15.52 -37.27 5.06
N LEU A 8 -14.98 -36.05 4.86
CA LEU A 8 -15.78 -34.83 4.68
C LEU A 8 -15.95 -34.54 3.19
N THR A 9 -17.13 -34.10 2.80
CA THR A 9 -17.37 -33.58 1.46
C THR A 9 -16.60 -32.28 1.23
N PRO A 10 -16.33 -31.88 -0.03
CA PRO A 10 -15.68 -30.61 -0.32
C PRO A 10 -16.38 -29.39 0.31
N GLU A 11 -17.72 -29.39 0.35
CA GLU A 11 -18.53 -28.35 0.99
C GLU A 11 -18.33 -28.30 2.50
N GLU A 12 -18.32 -29.44 3.17
CA GLU A 12 -18.07 -29.54 4.63
C GLU A 12 -16.66 -29.08 4.98
N ILE A 13 -15.66 -29.40 4.14
CA ILE A 13 -14.28 -28.92 4.30
C ILE A 13 -14.25 -27.39 4.21
N LYS A 14 -14.93 -26.82 3.22
CA LYS A 14 -14.99 -25.37 3.00
C LYS A 14 -15.64 -24.65 4.19
N VAL A 15 -16.77 -25.14 4.68
CA VAL A 15 -17.46 -24.58 5.84
C VAL A 15 -16.59 -24.65 7.09
N ARG A 16 -16.00 -25.82 7.36
CA ARG A 16 -15.12 -26.02 8.51
C ARG A 16 -13.89 -25.11 8.48
N SER A 17 -13.26 -24.97 7.32
CA SER A 17 -12.13 -24.08 7.12
C SER A 17 -12.52 -22.61 7.36
N ALA A 18 -13.67 -22.18 6.85
CA ALA A 18 -14.17 -20.83 7.07
C ALA A 18 -14.46 -20.54 8.55
N MET A 19 -15.08 -21.48 9.26
CA MET A 19 -15.34 -21.36 10.70
C MET A 19 -14.03 -21.32 11.50
N TRP A 20 -13.06 -22.17 11.17
CA TRP A 20 -11.75 -22.16 11.82
C TRP A 20 -11.03 -20.83 11.63
N VAL A 21 -11.00 -20.32 10.39
CA VAL A 21 -10.40 -19.02 10.09
C VAL A 21 -11.10 -17.89 10.84
N LYS A 22 -12.43 -17.92 10.91
CA LYS A 22 -13.21 -16.93 11.68
C LYS A 22 -12.84 -16.99 13.16
N ASN A 23 -12.90 -18.13 13.77
CA ASN A 23 -12.57 -18.33 15.20
C ASN A 23 -11.12 -17.91 15.51
N TRP A 24 -10.18 -18.25 14.62
CA TRP A 24 -8.80 -17.81 14.77
C TRP A 24 -8.65 -16.29 14.74
N ARG A 25 -9.35 -15.62 13.82
CA ARG A 25 -9.35 -14.15 13.70
C ARG A 25 -9.91 -13.49 14.95
N ASP A 26 -11.03 -14.00 15.43
CA ASP A 26 -11.73 -13.45 16.60
C ASP A 26 -10.86 -13.60 17.87
N ASN A 27 -10.10 -14.68 17.98
CA ASN A 27 -9.20 -14.95 19.11
C ASN A 27 -7.79 -14.35 18.97
N ASN A 28 -7.42 -13.83 17.80
CA ASN A 28 -6.07 -13.29 17.56
C ASN A 28 -6.08 -11.94 16.81
N PRO A 29 -6.76 -10.90 17.33
CA PRO A 29 -6.94 -9.63 16.61
C PRO A 29 -5.59 -8.94 16.32
N GLU A 30 -4.65 -8.95 17.28
CA GLU A 30 -3.34 -8.31 17.09
C GLU A 30 -2.47 -9.04 16.06
N LYS A 31 -2.49 -10.37 16.07
CA LYS A 31 -1.77 -11.17 15.05
C LYS A 31 -2.36 -10.92 13.66
N GLN A 32 -3.68 -10.81 13.55
CA GLN A 32 -4.37 -10.49 12.30
C GLN A 32 -3.98 -9.09 11.79
N LYS A 33 -3.98 -8.09 12.67
CA LYS A 33 -3.56 -6.72 12.34
C LYS A 33 -2.13 -6.69 11.81
N LEU A 34 -1.22 -7.38 12.49
CA LEU A 34 0.19 -7.47 12.08
C LEU A 34 0.35 -8.19 10.73
N ALA A 35 -0.37 -9.30 10.51
CA ALA A 35 -0.35 -10.02 9.25
C ALA A 35 -0.87 -9.17 8.08
N ARG A 36 -1.95 -8.41 8.30
CA ARG A 36 -2.49 -7.45 7.30
C ARG A 36 -1.47 -6.34 6.99
N LYS A 37 -0.83 -5.77 8.01
CA LYS A 37 0.21 -4.75 7.82
C LYS A 37 1.38 -5.30 6.99
N ARG A 38 1.87 -6.49 7.31
CA ARG A 38 2.94 -7.16 6.54
C ARG A 38 2.54 -7.42 5.08
N ALA A 39 1.35 -7.95 4.86
CA ALA A 39 0.85 -8.20 3.51
C ALA A 39 0.70 -6.90 2.69
N TYR A 40 0.21 -5.83 3.32
CA TYR A 40 0.13 -4.51 2.71
C TYR A 40 1.51 -3.95 2.37
N ASN A 41 2.46 -3.99 3.30
CA ASN A 41 3.81 -3.48 3.09
C ASN A 41 4.55 -4.27 1.99
N ASN A 42 4.38 -5.59 1.93
CA ASN A 42 4.96 -6.41 0.87
C ASN A 42 4.42 -6.04 -0.53
N ARG A 43 3.10 -5.81 -0.64
CA ARG A 43 2.49 -5.36 -1.89
C ARG A 43 2.97 -3.97 -2.29
N LYS A 44 3.01 -3.05 -1.33
CA LYS A 44 3.49 -1.67 -1.53
C LYS A 44 4.95 -1.67 -2.01
N LEU A 45 5.81 -2.44 -1.37
CA LEU A 45 7.21 -2.56 -1.74
C LEU A 45 7.39 -3.13 -3.17
N LYS A 46 6.62 -4.16 -3.53
CA LYS A 46 6.64 -4.71 -4.90
C LYS A 46 6.20 -3.66 -5.93
N ALA A 47 5.16 -2.89 -5.63
CA ALA A 47 4.67 -1.85 -6.51
C ALA A 47 5.67 -0.69 -6.65
N PHE A 48 6.35 -0.29 -5.58
CA PHE A 48 7.42 0.71 -5.64
C PHE A 48 8.57 0.26 -6.55
N LYS A 49 8.98 -0.99 -6.48
CA LYS A 49 10.02 -1.55 -7.35
C LYS A 49 9.67 -1.52 -8.84
N MET A 50 8.39 -1.41 -9.19
CA MET A 50 7.97 -1.21 -10.58
C MET A 50 8.19 0.24 -11.05
N ILE A 51 8.26 1.21 -10.13
CA ILE A 51 8.51 2.62 -10.42
C ILE A 51 10.02 2.92 -10.36
N GLY A 52 10.68 2.39 -9.33
CA GLY A 52 12.10 2.61 -9.12
C GLY A 52 12.57 2.06 -7.77
N GLU A 53 13.63 2.64 -7.26
CA GLU A 53 14.11 2.31 -5.92
C GLU A 53 13.11 2.80 -4.86
N PRO A 54 12.76 1.99 -3.83
CA PRO A 54 11.77 2.35 -2.81
C PRO A 54 12.32 3.39 -1.83
N LYS A 55 12.56 4.58 -2.32
CA LYS A 55 12.97 5.76 -1.55
C LYS A 55 12.35 7.04 -2.12
N CYS A 56 12.26 8.06 -1.30
CA CYS A 56 11.76 9.36 -1.73
C CYS A 56 12.68 9.98 -2.77
N ALA A 57 12.12 10.32 -3.95
CA ALA A 57 12.88 10.93 -5.04
C ALA A 57 13.46 12.32 -4.69
N ASN A 58 12.86 13.02 -3.72
CA ASN A 58 13.28 14.37 -3.35
C ASN A 58 14.29 14.38 -2.18
N CYS A 59 14.01 13.69 -1.08
CA CYS A 59 14.84 13.76 0.14
C CYS A 59 15.61 12.47 0.46
N GLY A 60 15.36 11.39 -0.30
CA GLY A 60 16.04 10.11 -0.10
C GLY A 60 15.53 9.28 1.08
N CYS A 61 14.45 9.69 1.78
CA CYS A 61 13.84 8.88 2.84
C CYS A 61 13.46 7.49 2.31
N ASP A 62 13.84 6.44 3.02
CA ASP A 62 13.60 5.03 2.66
C ASP A 62 12.63 4.30 3.62
N GLU A 63 12.09 5.02 4.61
CA GLU A 63 11.08 4.49 5.53
C GLU A 63 9.77 4.17 4.81
N LEU A 64 9.50 2.88 4.61
CA LEU A 64 8.36 2.39 3.82
C LEU A 64 7.01 2.91 4.31
N ASP A 65 6.84 3.09 5.62
CA ASP A 65 5.62 3.62 6.23
C ASP A 65 5.37 5.10 5.87
N PHE A 66 6.42 5.84 5.50
CA PHE A 66 6.35 7.25 5.08
C PHE A 66 6.28 7.45 3.57
N LEU A 67 6.61 6.42 2.77
CA LEU A 67 6.59 6.52 1.32
C LEU A 67 5.17 6.44 0.76
N GLU A 68 4.90 7.23 -0.27
CA GLU A 68 3.62 7.30 -0.97
C GLU A 68 3.84 7.37 -2.49
N PHE A 69 2.82 6.97 -3.24
CA PHE A 69 2.78 7.19 -4.69
C PHE A 69 2.37 8.64 -4.97
N ASN A 70 3.17 9.35 -5.73
CA ASN A 70 2.85 10.69 -6.20
C ASN A 70 2.68 10.70 -7.72
N HIS A 71 1.69 11.46 -8.22
CA HIS A 71 1.52 11.73 -9.64
C HIS A 71 2.38 12.93 -10.03
N ILE A 72 3.36 12.73 -10.91
CA ILE A 72 4.34 13.76 -11.31
C ILE A 72 3.64 15.04 -11.82
N ASP A 73 2.60 14.86 -12.62
CA ASP A 73 1.82 15.99 -13.20
C ASP A 73 0.56 16.34 -12.38
N GLY A 74 0.39 15.74 -11.20
CA GLY A 74 -0.85 15.83 -10.43
C GLY A 74 -1.94 14.91 -10.99
N GLY A 75 -3.19 15.15 -10.60
CA GLY A 75 -4.34 14.41 -11.12
C GLY A 75 -4.71 13.14 -10.35
N GLY A 76 -4.01 12.82 -9.26
CA GLY A 76 -4.32 11.66 -8.43
C GLY A 76 -5.76 11.63 -7.91
N CYS A 77 -6.31 12.78 -7.54
CA CYS A 77 -7.72 12.89 -7.14
C CYS A 77 -8.69 12.58 -8.27
N LYS A 78 -8.36 12.96 -9.51
CA LYS A 78 -9.16 12.64 -10.70
C LYS A 78 -9.10 11.14 -10.98
N GLU A 79 -7.91 10.56 -11.01
CA GLU A 79 -7.72 9.13 -11.21
C GLU A 79 -8.48 8.30 -10.15
N TRP A 80 -8.50 8.76 -8.90
CA TRP A 80 -9.25 8.10 -7.84
C TRP A 80 -10.77 8.19 -8.06
N ARG A 81 -11.30 9.36 -8.45
CA ARG A 81 -12.73 9.56 -8.73
C ARG A 81 -13.20 8.77 -9.95
N ASP A 82 -12.38 8.71 -10.99
CA ASP A 82 -12.70 8.02 -12.24
C ASP A 82 -12.53 6.49 -12.11
N SER A 83 -11.97 6.02 -11.00
CA SER A 83 -11.77 4.59 -10.73
C SER A 83 -13.04 3.96 -10.19
N ILE A 84 -13.62 3.04 -10.97
CA ILE A 84 -14.81 2.26 -10.57
C ILE A 84 -14.49 1.27 -9.44
N THR A 85 -13.21 1.00 -9.18
CA THR A 85 -12.78 0.02 -8.17
C THR A 85 -12.00 0.70 -7.06
N TYR A 86 -12.35 0.39 -5.82
CA TYR A 86 -11.62 0.82 -4.61
C TYR A 86 -10.25 0.13 -4.45
N SER A 87 -9.61 -0.22 -5.54
CA SER A 87 -8.27 -0.84 -5.53
C SER A 87 -7.21 0.19 -5.15
N SER A 88 -6.28 -0.19 -4.29
CA SER A 88 -5.13 0.67 -3.98
C SER A 88 -4.25 0.88 -5.21
N MET A 89 -3.43 1.94 -5.22
CA MET A 89 -2.47 2.18 -6.31
C MET A 89 -1.52 0.99 -6.47
N ALA A 90 -1.06 0.39 -5.37
CA ALA A 90 -0.23 -0.80 -5.41
C ALA A 90 -0.94 -1.98 -6.11
N ASP A 91 -2.22 -2.21 -5.81
CA ASP A 91 -2.98 -3.29 -6.46
C ASP A 91 -3.18 -3.01 -7.96
N LYS A 92 -3.45 -1.76 -8.34
CA LYS A 92 -3.58 -1.37 -9.76
C LYS A 92 -2.29 -1.61 -10.54
N LEU A 93 -1.14 -1.26 -9.97
CA LEU A 93 0.18 -1.51 -10.58
C LEU A 93 0.46 -3.02 -10.69
N LEU A 94 0.31 -3.77 -9.61
CA LEU A 94 0.60 -5.21 -9.58
C LEU A 94 -0.32 -6.04 -10.48
N THR A 95 -1.55 -5.58 -10.72
CA THR A 95 -2.50 -6.25 -11.63
C THR A 95 -2.42 -5.76 -13.08
N GLY A 96 -1.53 -4.81 -13.39
CA GLY A 96 -1.39 -4.23 -14.71
C GLY A 96 -2.53 -3.30 -15.14
N LYS A 97 -3.47 -2.99 -14.25
CA LYS A 97 -4.56 -2.03 -14.51
C LYS A 97 -4.05 -0.60 -14.65
N ARG A 98 -2.90 -0.31 -14.10
CA ARG A 98 -2.21 0.97 -14.18
C ARG A 98 -0.73 0.73 -14.46
N LYS A 99 -0.18 1.48 -15.39
CA LYS A 99 1.25 1.46 -15.70
C LYS A 99 2.02 2.39 -14.75
N PRO A 100 3.32 2.17 -14.51
CA PRO A 100 4.12 2.99 -13.60
C PRO A 100 4.43 4.40 -14.10
N GLU A 101 4.28 4.65 -15.40
CA GLU A 101 4.60 5.94 -16.02
C GLU A 101 3.78 7.08 -15.39
N GLY A 102 4.42 8.21 -15.16
CA GLY A 102 3.81 9.38 -14.51
C GLY A 102 3.65 9.27 -13.00
N LEU A 103 4.22 8.23 -12.39
CA LEU A 103 4.30 8.07 -10.95
C LEU A 103 5.75 8.20 -10.47
N GLU A 104 5.89 8.74 -9.28
CA GLU A 104 7.14 8.76 -8.51
C GLU A 104 6.88 8.38 -7.06
N ILE A 105 7.94 8.12 -6.32
CA ILE A 105 7.86 7.79 -4.90
C ILE A 105 8.29 9.02 -4.12
N LEU A 106 7.40 9.56 -3.30
CA LEU A 106 7.70 10.63 -2.36
C LEU A 106 7.37 10.20 -0.93
N CYS A 107 8.10 10.76 0.05
CA CYS A 107 7.62 10.66 1.43
C CYS A 107 6.45 11.62 1.66
N ARG A 108 5.64 11.39 2.69
CA ARG A 108 4.46 12.21 3.02
C ARG A 108 4.77 13.69 3.09
N VAL A 109 5.92 14.06 3.65
CA VAL A 109 6.32 15.46 3.79
C VAL A 109 6.65 16.08 2.43
N CYS A 110 7.45 15.39 1.60
CA CYS A 110 7.77 15.86 0.25
C CYS A 110 6.54 15.91 -0.64
N ASN A 111 5.63 14.94 -0.52
CA ASN A 111 4.36 14.93 -1.25
C ASN A 111 3.47 16.12 -0.86
N ALA A 112 3.38 16.43 0.45
CA ALA A 112 2.66 17.60 0.92
C ALA A 112 3.29 18.91 0.40
N LEU A 113 4.61 19.03 0.41
CA LEU A 113 5.32 20.20 -0.12
C LEU A 113 5.12 20.34 -1.63
N ASP A 114 5.17 19.24 -2.39
CA ASP A 114 4.90 19.26 -3.83
C ASP A 114 3.49 19.77 -4.13
N PHE A 115 2.48 19.28 -3.39
CA PHE A 115 1.12 19.77 -3.49
C PHE A 115 1.01 21.28 -3.21
N LEU A 116 1.65 21.77 -2.13
CA LEU A 116 1.65 23.21 -1.78
C LEU A 116 2.36 24.05 -2.82
N ASN A 117 3.47 23.57 -3.39
CA ASN A 117 4.21 24.25 -4.45
C ASN A 117 3.35 24.38 -5.73
N ARG A 118 2.61 23.34 -6.10
CA ARG A 118 1.68 23.38 -7.24
C ARG A 118 0.54 24.37 -7.04
N LYS A 119 0.15 24.61 -5.79
CA LYS A 119 -0.86 25.63 -5.43
C LYS A 119 -0.29 27.03 -5.29
N ASN A 120 1.00 27.24 -5.59
CA ASN A 120 1.70 28.53 -5.45
C ASN A 120 1.59 29.16 -4.06
N ILE A 121 1.59 28.33 -3.02
CA ILE A 121 1.57 28.80 -1.63
C ILE A 121 2.97 29.24 -1.25
N GLU A 122 3.19 30.54 -1.10
CA GLU A 122 4.50 31.17 -0.81
C GLU A 122 5.23 30.57 0.39
N SER A 123 4.49 30.17 1.43
CA SER A 123 5.08 29.57 2.62
C SER A 123 5.78 28.23 2.36
N SER A 124 5.38 27.49 1.34
CA SER A 124 6.00 26.19 1.00
C SER A 124 7.44 26.33 0.53
N LYS A 125 7.80 27.45 -0.09
CA LYS A 125 9.17 27.74 -0.58
C LYS A 125 10.19 27.94 0.53
N LYS A 126 9.73 28.14 1.78
CA LYS A 126 10.58 28.42 2.94
C LYS A 126 11.05 27.13 3.65
N PHE A 127 10.53 25.97 3.30
CA PHE A 127 10.85 24.72 3.98
C PHE A 127 11.84 23.89 3.17
N LYS A 128 12.89 23.43 3.83
CA LYS A 128 13.78 22.37 3.33
C LYS A 128 13.69 21.19 4.29
N ILE A 129 13.56 19.99 3.72
CA ILE A 129 13.61 18.76 4.50
C ILE A 129 15.08 18.38 4.64
N ILE A 130 15.55 18.30 5.87
CA ILE A 130 16.90 17.83 6.21
C ILE A 130 16.71 16.58 7.07
N TRP A 131 17.15 15.45 6.55
CA TRP A 131 17.25 14.21 7.33
C TRP A 131 18.59 14.21 8.06
N GLN A 132 18.52 14.07 9.38
CA GLN A 132 19.71 13.80 10.18
C GLN A 132 19.89 12.29 10.26
N ASN A 133 21.03 11.80 9.77
CA ASN A 133 21.45 10.41 9.89
C ASN A 133 21.91 10.11 11.33
#